data_158c3da07695452e3af556fc260ba4b2
#
_entry.id   158c3da07695452e3af556fc260ba4b2
#
_cell.length_a   1.000
_cell.length_b   1.000
_cell.length_c   1.000
_cell.angle_alpha   90.00
_cell.angle_beta   90.00
_cell.angle_gamma   90.00
#
_symmetry.space_group_name_H-M   'P 1'
#
loop_
_entity.id
_entity.type
_entity.pdbx_description
1 polymer ?
#
loop_
_entity_poly.entity_id
_entity_poly.type
_entity_poly.pdbx_seq_one_letter_code
_entity_poly.pdbx_strand_id
1 'polypeptide(L)'
;MQAQDDWDAACAAGNKQEARRPKDLSLDSLVALLRGEAKLHNHCYQVHDMEMMIRLSHEFGFKIAAFHHTLESYKILPELIKEGIAAATWPDDWVGKAEGYDTSFHTPAWTVAAGAMLVLKSDHPVTDAKALMYSGARAVHYGLPQDEALKALTINAATVLGLDHRVGCE
;
A
#
# COMPACT_ATOMS: atom_id res chain seq x y z
N MET A 1 -13.10 14.59 11.53
CA MET A 1 -14.40 14.01 11.18
C MET A 1 -15.56 14.90 11.61
N GLN A 2 -15.83 15.13 12.91
CA GLN A 2 -17.00 15.90 13.37
C GLN A 2 -17.16 17.25 12.65
N ALA A 3 -16.10 18.06 12.56
CA ALA A 3 -16.17 19.37 11.92
C ALA A 3 -16.53 19.31 10.43
N GLN A 4 -16.14 18.26 9.73
CA GLN A 4 -16.49 18.04 8.32
C GLN A 4 -17.93 17.56 8.19
N ASP A 5 -18.36 16.65 9.06
CA ASP A 5 -19.73 16.15 9.08
C ASP A 5 -20.71 17.30 9.38
N ASP A 6 -20.36 18.20 10.32
CA ASP A 6 -21.14 19.40 10.65
C ASP A 6 -21.23 20.36 9.45
N TRP A 7 -20.13 20.53 8.71
CA TRP A 7 -20.10 21.37 7.51
C TRP A 7 -20.94 20.78 6.37
N ASP A 8 -20.82 19.47 6.12
CA ASP A 8 -21.60 18.78 5.10
C ASP A 8 -23.10 18.81 5.43
N ALA A 9 -23.47 18.64 6.70
CA ALA A 9 -24.85 18.76 7.18
C ALA A 9 -25.40 20.18 7.00
N ALA A 10 -24.60 21.20 7.32
CA ALA A 10 -24.98 22.61 7.13
C ALA A 10 -25.18 22.94 5.65
N CYS A 11 -24.33 22.43 4.76
CA CYS A 11 -24.48 22.58 3.32
C CYS A 11 -25.78 21.92 2.81
N ALA A 12 -26.05 20.68 3.23
CA ALA A 12 -27.24 19.94 2.86
C ALA A 12 -28.54 20.61 3.36
N ALA A 13 -28.51 21.20 4.54
CA ALA A 13 -29.62 21.95 5.14
C ALA A 13 -29.81 23.36 4.56
N GLY A 14 -28.93 23.81 3.66
CA GLY A 14 -28.95 25.16 3.10
C GLY A 14 -28.60 26.27 4.10
N ASN A 15 -27.93 25.94 5.19
CA ASN A 15 -27.48 26.91 6.22
C ASN A 15 -26.28 27.70 5.72
N LYS A 16 -26.55 28.80 5.01
CA LYS A 16 -25.53 29.64 4.39
C LYS A 16 -24.52 30.26 5.36
N GLN A 17 -24.83 30.37 6.63
CA GLN A 17 -23.94 30.97 7.61
C GLN A 17 -22.90 29.99 8.12
N GLU A 18 -23.26 28.74 8.36
CA GLU A 18 -22.33 27.67 8.74
C GLU A 18 -21.54 27.13 7.54
N ALA A 19 -22.18 27.01 6.38
CA ALA A 19 -21.51 26.66 5.12
C ALA A 19 -20.49 27.72 4.62
N ARG A 20 -20.48 28.93 5.20
CA ARG A 20 -19.46 29.96 4.92
C ARG A 20 -18.18 29.79 5.73
N ARG A 21 -18.12 28.91 6.73
CA ARG A 21 -16.85 28.62 7.41
C ARG A 21 -15.87 28.06 6.40
N PRO A 22 -14.61 28.56 6.39
CA PRO A 22 -13.61 28.03 5.47
C PRO A 22 -13.45 26.53 5.70
N LYS A 23 -13.58 25.75 4.63
CA LYS A 23 -13.25 24.33 4.64
C LYS A 23 -11.74 24.19 4.86
N ASP A 24 -11.33 23.37 5.81
CA ASP A 24 -9.91 23.09 6.03
C ASP A 24 -9.48 21.99 5.04
N LEU A 25 -8.96 22.42 3.89
CA LEU A 25 -8.50 21.52 2.83
C LEU A 25 -7.34 20.61 3.26
N SER A 26 -6.59 20.99 4.29
CA SER A 26 -5.49 20.19 4.81
C SER A 26 -5.99 18.91 5.49
N LEU A 27 -7.21 18.91 5.99
CA LEU A 27 -7.84 17.77 6.65
C LEU A 27 -8.69 16.90 5.71
N ASP A 28 -8.98 17.36 4.49
CA ASP A 28 -9.85 16.63 3.56
C ASP A 28 -9.37 15.21 3.27
N SER A 29 -8.08 15.04 3.02
CA SER A 29 -7.50 13.71 2.74
C SER A 29 -7.63 12.77 3.95
N LEU A 30 -7.46 13.28 5.16
CA LEU A 30 -7.63 12.51 6.39
C LEU A 30 -9.09 12.13 6.62
N VAL A 31 -10.03 13.04 6.33
CA VAL A 31 -11.47 12.76 6.41
C VAL A 31 -11.85 11.68 5.42
N ALA A 32 -11.41 11.78 4.15
CA ALA A 32 -11.67 10.77 3.14
C ALA A 32 -11.11 9.39 3.54
N LEU A 33 -9.92 9.35 4.14
CA LEU A 33 -9.33 8.13 4.66
C LEU A 33 -10.19 7.52 5.78
N LEU A 34 -10.57 8.31 6.79
CA LEU A 34 -11.36 7.87 7.94
C LEU A 34 -12.78 7.42 7.56
N ARG A 35 -13.34 7.97 6.48
CA ARG A 35 -14.61 7.56 5.88
C ARG A 35 -14.50 6.33 4.97
N GLY A 36 -13.28 5.87 4.67
CA GLY A 36 -13.04 4.78 3.73
C GLY A 36 -13.23 5.14 2.26
N GLU A 37 -13.28 6.43 1.93
CA GLU A 37 -13.39 6.96 0.56
C GLU A 37 -12.04 6.96 -0.16
N ALA A 38 -10.94 6.94 0.61
CA ALA A 38 -9.58 6.87 0.11
C ALA A 38 -8.87 5.61 0.59
N LYS A 39 -8.02 5.04 -0.25
CA LYS A 39 -7.15 3.91 0.10
C LYS A 39 -5.80 4.43 0.60
N LEU A 40 -5.34 3.96 1.76
CA LEU A 40 -4.02 4.31 2.27
C LEU A 40 -2.97 3.38 1.66
N HIS A 41 -2.00 3.99 0.99
CA HIS A 41 -0.76 3.38 0.58
C HIS A 41 0.37 4.04 1.36
N ASN A 42 1.06 3.29 2.20
CA ASN A 42 2.05 3.84 3.12
C ASN A 42 3.46 3.36 2.77
N HIS A 43 4.41 4.30 2.75
CA HIS A 43 5.82 4.04 2.54
C HIS A 43 6.46 3.53 3.84
N CYS A 44 6.89 2.28 3.88
CA CYS A 44 7.56 1.65 5.02
C CYS A 44 8.63 0.67 4.55
N TYR A 45 9.88 0.83 4.97
CA TYR A 45 10.94 -0.14 4.73
C TYR A 45 11.02 -1.19 5.83
N GLN A 46 10.96 -0.75 7.06
CA GLN A 46 11.31 -1.54 8.25
C GLN A 46 10.07 -2.06 8.98
N VAL A 47 10.24 -3.18 9.67
CA VAL A 47 9.15 -3.88 10.35
C VAL A 47 8.46 -3.02 11.40
N HIS A 48 9.22 -2.25 12.20
CA HIS A 48 8.66 -1.44 13.27
C HIS A 48 7.76 -0.28 12.77
N ASP A 49 8.06 0.26 11.58
CA ASP A 49 7.19 1.26 10.93
C ASP A 49 5.87 0.64 10.50
N MET A 50 5.92 -0.56 9.92
CA MET A 50 4.73 -1.31 9.51
C MET A 50 3.86 -1.66 10.71
N GLU A 51 4.46 -2.17 11.80
CA GLU A 51 3.75 -2.47 13.05
C GLU A 51 3.11 -1.22 13.67
N MET A 52 3.84 -0.10 13.68
CA MET A 52 3.31 1.18 14.17
C MET A 52 2.09 1.61 13.36
N MET A 53 2.15 1.54 12.04
CA MET A 53 1.04 1.91 11.16
C MET A 53 -0.17 1.00 11.34
N ILE A 54 0.02 -0.31 11.55
CA ILE A 54 -1.07 -1.24 11.89
C ILE A 54 -1.73 -0.84 13.21
N ARG A 55 -0.96 -0.49 14.24
CA ARG A 55 -1.52 -0.01 15.51
C ARG A 55 -2.33 1.27 15.33
N LEU A 56 -1.80 2.24 14.58
CA LEU A 56 -2.53 3.49 14.26
C LEU A 56 -3.81 3.22 13.48
N SER A 57 -3.80 2.27 12.54
CA SER A 57 -5.00 1.92 11.78
C SER A 57 -6.11 1.38 12.69
N HIS A 58 -5.76 0.59 13.70
CA HIS A 58 -6.72 0.11 14.71
C HIS A 58 -7.21 1.23 15.63
N GLU A 59 -6.31 2.11 16.07
CA GLU A 59 -6.65 3.22 16.97
C GLU A 59 -7.62 4.22 16.33
N PHE A 60 -7.40 4.56 15.05
CA PHE A 60 -8.18 5.56 14.34
C PHE A 60 -9.24 4.97 13.39
N GLY A 61 -9.32 3.66 13.23
CA GLY A 61 -10.35 2.98 12.46
C GLY A 61 -10.22 3.11 10.95
N PHE A 62 -9.03 3.34 10.40
CA PHE A 62 -8.79 3.34 8.95
C PHE A 62 -8.17 2.03 8.46
N LYS A 63 -8.22 1.79 7.14
CA LYS A 63 -7.63 0.62 6.51
C LYS A 63 -6.41 0.97 5.67
N ILE A 64 -5.40 0.11 5.73
CA ILE A 64 -4.20 0.19 4.90
C ILE A 64 -4.38 -0.78 3.73
N ALA A 65 -4.28 -0.29 2.50
CA ALA A 65 -4.38 -1.14 1.30
C ALA A 65 -3.05 -1.84 1.00
N ALA A 66 -1.95 -1.12 1.11
CA ALA A 66 -0.62 -1.65 0.86
C ALA A 66 0.46 -0.88 1.62
N PHE A 67 1.48 -1.59 2.06
CA PHE A 67 2.77 -1.01 2.39
C PHE A 67 3.68 -1.03 1.18
N HIS A 68 4.40 0.06 0.97
CA HIS A 68 5.35 0.20 -0.12
C HIS A 68 6.79 0.09 0.36
N HIS A 69 7.64 -0.46 -0.50
CA HIS A 69 9.04 -0.80 -0.26
C HIS A 69 9.24 -2.07 0.57
N THR A 70 8.59 -2.24 1.67
CA THR A 70 8.39 -3.44 2.49
C THR A 70 9.59 -4.42 2.52
N LEU A 71 10.81 -3.90 2.63
CA LEU A 71 12.03 -4.73 2.55
C LEU A 71 12.08 -5.78 3.66
N GLU A 72 11.47 -5.48 4.80
CA GLU A 72 11.40 -6.35 5.97
C GLU A 72 10.02 -7.00 6.18
N SER A 73 9.12 -6.96 5.20
CA SER A 73 7.76 -7.52 5.33
C SER A 73 7.73 -9.01 5.70
N TYR A 74 8.77 -9.75 5.33
CA TYR A 74 8.90 -11.16 5.69
C TYR A 74 8.91 -11.43 7.20
N LYS A 75 9.18 -10.40 8.02
CA LYS A 75 9.18 -10.48 9.48
C LYS A 75 7.77 -10.41 10.10
N ILE A 76 6.77 -9.88 9.35
CA ILE A 76 5.38 -9.66 9.84
C ILE A 76 4.31 -10.18 8.86
N LEU A 77 4.62 -11.20 8.09
CA LEU A 77 3.66 -11.77 7.12
C LEU A 77 2.33 -12.21 7.75
N PRO A 78 2.29 -12.82 8.96
CA PRO A 78 1.04 -13.16 9.60
C PRO A 78 0.14 -11.94 9.85
N GLU A 79 0.71 -10.82 10.27
CA GLU A 79 -0.01 -9.57 10.51
C GLU A 79 -0.54 -8.98 9.20
N LEU A 80 0.27 -8.96 8.14
CA LEU A 80 -0.15 -8.49 6.82
C LEU A 80 -1.33 -9.30 6.28
N ILE A 81 -1.29 -10.63 6.42
CA ILE A 81 -2.36 -11.52 6.01
C ILE A 81 -3.63 -11.25 6.82
N LYS A 82 -3.51 -11.17 8.14
CA LYS A 82 -4.63 -10.91 9.04
C LYS A 82 -5.36 -9.60 8.74
N GLU A 83 -4.58 -8.54 8.45
CA GLU A 83 -5.12 -7.21 8.17
C GLU A 83 -5.51 -7.01 6.68
N GLY A 84 -5.17 -7.98 5.81
CA GLY A 84 -5.42 -7.89 4.37
C GLY A 84 -4.57 -6.82 3.67
N ILE A 85 -3.37 -6.55 4.19
CA ILE A 85 -2.46 -5.52 3.68
C ILE A 85 -1.52 -6.14 2.66
N ALA A 86 -1.43 -5.56 1.47
CA ALA A 86 -0.50 -6.01 0.45
C ALA A 86 0.93 -5.51 0.72
N ALA A 87 1.91 -6.36 0.41
CA ALA A 87 3.32 -5.98 0.38
C ALA A 87 3.71 -5.56 -1.04
N ALA A 88 3.93 -4.25 -1.25
CA ALA A 88 4.40 -3.72 -2.53
C ALA A 88 5.91 -3.49 -2.47
N THR A 89 6.67 -4.38 -3.11
CA THR A 89 8.13 -4.40 -3.03
C THR A 89 8.77 -4.51 -4.42
N TRP A 90 10.07 -4.50 -4.45
CA TRP A 90 10.88 -4.86 -5.61
C TRP A 90 12.03 -5.79 -5.17
N PRO A 91 12.47 -6.73 -6.01
CA PRO A 91 13.56 -7.65 -5.69
C PRO A 91 14.95 -7.06 -6.02
N ASP A 92 15.04 -5.74 -6.17
CA ASP A 92 16.26 -5.07 -6.58
C ASP A 92 17.16 -4.74 -5.39
N ASP A 93 18.42 -4.41 -5.67
CA ASP A 93 19.43 -4.16 -4.67
C ASP A 93 19.29 -2.78 -4.03
N TRP A 94 19.30 -2.73 -2.69
CA TRP A 94 19.09 -1.52 -1.86
C TRP A 94 20.30 -1.18 -0.99
N VAL A 95 21.47 -1.59 -1.41
CA VAL A 95 22.73 -1.46 -0.64
C VAL A 95 23.06 -0.03 -0.25
N GLY A 96 22.42 0.97 -0.86
CA GLY A 96 22.71 2.38 -0.60
C GLY A 96 21.99 3.02 0.58
N LYS A 97 21.06 2.30 1.26
CA LYS A 97 20.24 2.84 2.34
C LYS A 97 20.36 2.02 3.61
N ALA A 98 20.44 2.68 4.76
CA ALA A 98 20.48 2.01 6.07
C ALA A 98 19.21 1.16 6.31
N GLU A 99 18.05 1.63 5.84
CA GLU A 99 16.78 0.92 5.93
C GLU A 99 16.75 -0.39 5.12
N GLY A 100 17.67 -0.56 4.18
CA GLY A 100 17.78 -1.77 3.36
C GLY A 100 18.71 -2.83 3.95
N TYR A 101 19.27 -2.64 5.15
CA TYR A 101 20.27 -3.52 5.73
C TYR A 101 19.80 -4.98 5.86
N ASP A 102 18.54 -5.19 6.25
CA ASP A 102 17.93 -6.50 6.43
C ASP A 102 17.08 -6.94 5.20
N THR A 103 17.35 -6.39 4.04
CA THR A 103 16.64 -6.79 2.82
C THR A 103 17.00 -8.22 2.39
N SER A 104 16.07 -8.91 1.73
CA SER A 104 16.30 -10.19 1.11
C SER A 104 15.68 -10.26 -0.29
N PHE A 105 16.44 -10.73 -1.27
CA PHE A 105 15.91 -11.00 -2.62
C PHE A 105 14.81 -12.07 -2.63
N HIS A 106 14.73 -12.91 -1.59
CA HIS A 106 13.69 -13.91 -1.41
C HIS A 106 12.39 -13.37 -0.83
N THR A 107 12.34 -12.12 -0.36
CA THR A 107 11.13 -11.52 0.23
C THR A 107 9.88 -11.70 -0.63
N PRO A 108 9.91 -11.49 -1.97
CA PRO A 108 8.76 -11.77 -2.83
C PRO A 108 8.27 -13.22 -2.75
N ALA A 109 9.19 -14.17 -2.81
CA ALA A 109 8.85 -15.59 -2.75
C ALA A 109 8.28 -16.00 -1.38
N TRP A 110 8.87 -15.50 -0.28
CA TRP A 110 8.38 -15.77 1.07
C TRP A 110 7.00 -15.13 1.32
N THR A 111 6.76 -13.94 0.77
CA THR A 111 5.47 -13.25 0.86
C THR A 111 4.35 -14.12 0.28
N VAL A 112 4.55 -14.61 -0.94
CA VAL A 112 3.56 -15.47 -1.61
C VAL A 112 3.45 -16.84 -0.94
N ALA A 113 4.57 -17.46 -0.56
CA ALA A 113 4.57 -18.76 0.12
C ALA A 113 3.80 -18.73 1.45
N ALA A 114 3.78 -17.59 2.14
CA ALA A 114 2.98 -17.39 3.34
C ALA A 114 1.50 -17.13 3.04
N GLY A 115 1.11 -16.84 1.81
CA GLY A 115 -0.26 -16.49 1.42
C GLY A 115 -0.58 -14.99 1.50
N ALA A 116 0.44 -14.13 1.64
CA ALA A 116 0.25 -12.68 1.60
C ALA A 116 0.21 -12.15 0.16
N MET A 117 -0.55 -11.07 -0.06
CA MET A 117 -0.62 -10.43 -1.36
C MET A 117 0.68 -9.69 -1.67
N LEU A 118 1.32 -10.05 -2.77
CA LEU A 118 2.52 -9.40 -3.30
C LEU A 118 2.15 -8.46 -4.44
N VAL A 119 2.78 -7.28 -4.47
CA VAL A 119 2.80 -6.37 -5.63
C VAL A 119 4.26 -6.06 -5.97
N LEU A 120 4.64 -6.21 -7.24
CA LEU A 120 5.96 -5.78 -7.72
C LEU A 120 5.85 -4.38 -8.34
N LYS A 121 6.78 -3.51 -7.99
CA LYS A 121 6.80 -2.11 -8.42
C LYS A 121 8.19 -1.66 -8.84
N SER A 122 8.29 -0.51 -9.53
CA SER A 122 9.57 0.05 -9.99
C SER A 122 10.04 1.26 -9.19
N ASP A 123 9.13 2.03 -8.60
CA ASP A 123 9.43 3.31 -7.94
C ASP A 123 10.12 4.31 -8.90
N HIS A 124 9.61 4.37 -10.15
CA HIS A 124 10.16 5.30 -11.14
C HIS A 124 10.22 6.75 -10.61
N PRO A 125 11.31 7.48 -10.80
CA PRO A 125 12.49 7.22 -11.67
C PRO A 125 13.66 6.52 -10.96
N VAL A 126 13.51 6.07 -9.71
CA VAL A 126 14.60 5.37 -8.97
C VAL A 126 15.00 4.11 -9.72
N THR A 127 14.04 3.24 -10.02
CA THR A 127 14.20 2.16 -10.98
C THR A 127 13.31 2.47 -12.19
N ASP A 128 13.86 2.41 -13.39
CA ASP A 128 13.11 2.74 -14.61
C ASP A 128 11.87 1.83 -14.76
N ALA A 129 10.70 2.43 -15.03
CA ALA A 129 9.46 1.70 -15.20
C ALA A 129 9.51 0.60 -16.26
N LYS A 130 10.31 0.79 -17.35
CA LYS A 130 10.55 -0.27 -18.36
C LYS A 130 11.31 -1.47 -17.81
N ALA A 131 11.99 -1.35 -16.68
CA ALA A 131 12.66 -2.47 -16.02
C ALA A 131 11.70 -3.34 -15.16
N LEU A 132 10.41 -3.00 -15.08
CA LEU A 132 9.45 -3.70 -14.21
C LEU A 132 9.37 -5.20 -14.51
N MET A 133 9.38 -5.59 -15.79
CA MET A 133 9.39 -7.00 -16.18
C MET A 133 10.69 -7.72 -15.76
N TYR A 134 11.82 -7.03 -15.73
CA TYR A 134 13.07 -7.60 -15.21
C TYR A 134 13.01 -7.80 -13.69
N SER A 135 12.32 -6.92 -12.96
CA SER A 135 12.06 -7.13 -11.53
C SER A 135 11.25 -8.40 -11.29
N GLY A 136 10.22 -8.66 -12.12
CA GLY A 136 9.48 -9.92 -12.10
C GLY A 136 10.37 -11.15 -12.38
N ALA A 137 11.18 -11.09 -13.44
CA ALA A 137 12.10 -12.18 -13.78
C ALA A 137 13.14 -12.43 -12.66
N ARG A 138 13.62 -11.38 -12.01
CA ARG A 138 14.55 -11.47 -10.88
C ARG A 138 13.88 -12.12 -9.67
N ALA A 139 12.63 -11.75 -9.35
CA ALA A 139 11.87 -12.40 -8.30
C ALA A 139 11.68 -13.90 -8.55
N VAL A 140 11.42 -14.29 -9.81
CA VAL A 140 11.35 -15.71 -10.22
C VAL A 140 12.71 -16.40 -10.03
N HIS A 141 13.81 -15.75 -10.37
CA HIS A 141 15.16 -16.30 -10.13
C HIS A 141 15.41 -16.59 -8.64
N TYR A 142 14.84 -15.79 -7.74
CA TYR A 142 14.92 -15.98 -6.29
C TYR A 142 13.76 -16.79 -5.68
N GLY A 143 13.05 -17.57 -6.50
CA GLY A 143 12.11 -18.58 -6.04
C GLY A 143 10.64 -18.22 -6.06
N LEU A 144 10.26 -17.05 -6.60
CA LEU A 144 8.85 -16.72 -6.81
C LEU A 144 8.29 -17.55 -7.98
N PRO A 145 7.14 -18.26 -7.87
CA PRO A 145 6.49 -18.87 -9.01
C PRO A 145 6.20 -17.87 -10.13
N GLN A 146 6.36 -18.31 -11.39
CA GLN A 146 6.25 -17.41 -12.54
C GLN A 146 4.84 -16.82 -12.70
N ASP A 147 3.80 -17.59 -12.46
CA ASP A 147 2.41 -17.14 -12.47
C ASP A 147 2.13 -16.12 -11.37
N GLU A 148 2.70 -16.31 -10.19
CA GLU A 148 2.60 -15.34 -9.09
C GLU A 148 3.38 -14.05 -9.38
N ALA A 149 4.50 -14.12 -10.08
CA ALA A 149 5.21 -12.93 -10.55
C ALA A 149 4.35 -12.12 -11.53
N LEU A 150 3.66 -12.78 -12.47
CA LEU A 150 2.72 -12.11 -13.38
C LEU A 150 1.54 -11.48 -12.63
N LYS A 151 0.93 -12.19 -11.69
CA LYS A 151 -0.12 -11.63 -10.84
C LYS A 151 0.35 -10.40 -10.06
N ALA A 152 1.56 -10.46 -9.49
CA ALA A 152 2.13 -9.35 -8.73
C ALA A 152 2.42 -8.11 -9.58
N LEU A 153 2.66 -8.28 -10.88
CA LEU A 153 2.86 -7.19 -11.85
C LEU A 153 1.54 -6.64 -12.41
N THR A 154 0.42 -7.36 -12.28
CA THR A 154 -0.83 -7.06 -12.98
C THR A 154 -2.02 -6.98 -12.04
N ILE A 155 -2.72 -8.10 -11.82
CA ILE A 155 -3.99 -8.14 -11.08
C ILE A 155 -3.84 -7.70 -9.62
N ASN A 156 -2.76 -8.09 -8.94
CA ASN A 156 -2.57 -7.69 -7.55
C ASN A 156 -2.37 -6.17 -7.43
N ALA A 157 -1.62 -5.56 -8.36
CA ALA A 157 -1.47 -4.10 -8.44
C ALA A 157 -2.82 -3.43 -8.69
N ALA A 158 -3.63 -3.96 -9.61
CA ALA A 158 -4.97 -3.46 -9.88
C ALA A 158 -5.89 -3.56 -8.65
N THR A 159 -5.82 -4.67 -7.91
CA THR A 159 -6.63 -4.91 -6.71
C THR A 159 -6.33 -3.90 -5.60
N VAL A 160 -5.06 -3.66 -5.28
CA VAL A 160 -4.71 -2.67 -4.24
C VAL A 160 -5.11 -1.25 -4.62
N LEU A 161 -5.14 -0.94 -5.92
CA LEU A 161 -5.63 0.34 -6.44
C LEU A 161 -7.16 0.40 -6.57
N GLY A 162 -7.87 -0.73 -6.45
CA GLY A 162 -9.32 -0.83 -6.66
C GLY A 162 -9.75 -0.75 -8.12
N LEU A 163 -8.87 -1.17 -9.03
CA LEU A 163 -9.07 -1.12 -10.48
C LEU A 163 -9.21 -2.51 -11.12
N ASP A 164 -9.20 -3.58 -10.32
CA ASP A 164 -9.27 -4.98 -10.74
C ASP A 164 -10.53 -5.33 -11.54
N HIS A 165 -11.60 -4.53 -11.40
CA HIS A 165 -12.81 -4.64 -12.23
C HIS A 165 -12.64 -4.09 -13.66
N ARG A 166 -11.52 -3.47 -13.98
CA ARG A 166 -11.22 -2.82 -15.26
C ARG A 166 -9.96 -3.31 -15.95
N VAL A 167 -8.94 -3.65 -15.17
CA VAL A 167 -7.60 -4.01 -15.65
C VAL A 167 -6.97 -5.08 -14.76
N GLY A 168 -5.92 -5.72 -15.26
CA GLY A 168 -5.10 -6.66 -14.47
C GLY A 168 -5.42 -8.13 -14.70
N CYS A 169 -6.50 -8.48 -15.37
CA CYS A 169 -6.81 -9.85 -15.78
C CYS A 169 -6.45 -10.06 -17.25
N GLU A 170 -5.72 -11.14 -17.51
CA GLU A 170 -5.13 -11.65 -18.77
C GLU A 170 -3.95 -10.88 -19.31
#